data_32f2c743f4ad9a37e08206c6a5bcc5f2
#
_entry.id   32f2c743f4ad9a37e08206c6a5bcc5f2
#
_cell.length_a   1.000
_cell.length_b   1.000
_cell.length_c   1.000
_cell.angle_alpha   90.00
_cell.angle_beta   90.00
_cell.angle_gamma   90.00
#
_symmetry.space_group_name_H-M   'P 1'
#
loop_
_entity.id
_entity.type
_entity.pdbx_description
1 polymer ?
#
loop_
_entity_poly.entity_id
_entity_poly.type
_entity_poly.pdbx_seq_one_letter_code
_entity_poly.pdbx_strand_id
1 'polypeptide(L)'
;MKTTKTIFQDGNHKWVAIVRDPEKPSFLIDTNEYLVTHGSQGMVIDPGGAEIFPAVFSALSAEFDPTALTGIFASHQDPDVCSSLALWLEFNPEMRCYVSWLWGGFIPHFGGAVETFVQMPDEGMDISLDGLML
;
A
#
# COMPACT_ATOMS: atom_id res chain seq x y z
N MET A 1 -5.49 -18.42 2.37
CA MET A 1 -6.06 -17.08 2.64
C MET A 1 -5.02 -16.21 3.32
N LYS A 2 -4.89 -14.97 2.88
CA LYS A 2 -4.00 -14.02 3.57
C LYS A 2 -4.59 -13.66 4.93
N THR A 3 -3.72 -13.57 5.92
CA THR A 3 -4.08 -13.21 7.28
C THR A 3 -3.40 -11.92 7.69
N THR A 4 -3.87 -11.31 8.75
CA THR A 4 -3.29 -10.08 9.28
C THR A 4 -2.67 -10.33 10.65
N LYS A 5 -1.63 -9.56 10.97
CA LYS A 5 -0.98 -9.60 12.27
C LYS A 5 -0.63 -8.17 12.67
N THR A 6 -1.13 -7.73 13.82
CA THR A 6 -0.71 -6.45 14.39
C THR A 6 0.73 -6.57 14.88
N ILE A 7 1.63 -5.74 14.35
CA ILE A 7 3.04 -5.75 14.71
C ILE A 7 3.42 -4.61 15.65
N PHE A 8 2.59 -3.57 15.71
CA PHE A 8 2.76 -2.45 16.65
C PHE A 8 1.42 -1.78 16.89
N GLN A 9 1.17 -1.37 18.11
CA GLN A 9 0.00 -0.56 18.46
C GLN A 9 0.28 0.32 19.66
N ASP A 10 -0.03 1.60 19.54
CA ASP A 10 0.05 2.58 20.62
C ASP A 10 -1.13 3.55 20.47
N GLY A 11 -2.11 3.41 21.37
CA GLY A 11 -3.34 4.19 21.28
C GLY A 11 -4.06 3.93 19.95
N ASN A 12 -4.31 5.00 19.19
CA ASN A 12 -4.95 4.94 17.88
C ASN A 12 -3.97 4.81 16.71
N HIS A 13 -2.70 4.55 16.99
CA HIS A 13 -1.67 4.30 15.97
C HIS A 13 -1.35 2.81 15.91
N LYS A 14 -1.42 2.24 14.71
CA LYS A 14 -1.33 0.79 14.54
C LYS A 14 -0.61 0.44 13.24
N TRP A 15 0.26 -0.57 13.33
CA TRP A 15 0.91 -1.19 12.18
C TRP A 15 0.48 -2.64 12.08
N VAL A 16 0.02 -3.03 10.92
CA VAL A 16 -0.49 -4.38 10.64
C VAL A 16 0.25 -4.95 9.45
N ALA A 17 0.76 -6.18 9.60
CA ALA A 17 1.29 -6.95 8.48
C ALA A 17 0.15 -7.77 7.87
N ILE A 18 0.03 -7.72 6.55
CA ILE A 18 -0.81 -8.62 5.76
C ILE A 18 0.11 -9.72 5.27
N VAL A 19 -0.01 -10.89 5.90
CA VAL A 19 1.04 -11.91 5.84
C VAL A 19 0.89 -12.76 4.59
N ARG A 20 2.01 -13.19 4.03
CA ARG A 20 2.04 -14.15 2.91
C ARG A 20 1.22 -15.37 3.25
N ASP A 21 0.48 -15.86 2.25
CA ASP A 21 -0.32 -17.07 2.38
C ASP A 21 0.56 -18.30 2.16
N PRO A 22 0.79 -19.13 3.19
CA PRO A 22 1.62 -20.33 3.02
C PRO A 22 0.97 -21.39 2.11
N GLU A 23 -0.34 -21.31 1.91
CA GLU A 23 -1.10 -22.28 1.11
C GLU A 23 -1.40 -21.77 -0.30
N LYS A 24 -0.78 -20.66 -0.72
CA LYS A 24 -0.97 -20.12 -2.05
C LYS A 24 -0.51 -21.11 -3.14
N PRO A 25 -1.08 -21.03 -4.36
CA PRO A 25 -0.56 -21.78 -5.48
C PRO A 25 0.92 -21.45 -5.74
N SER A 26 1.71 -22.47 -6.11
CA SER A 26 3.16 -22.33 -6.26
C SER A 26 3.57 -21.36 -7.37
N PHE A 27 2.72 -21.17 -8.38
CA PHE A 27 2.99 -20.26 -9.49
C PHE A 27 2.68 -18.79 -9.14
N LEU A 28 2.01 -18.53 -8.02
CA LEU A 28 1.63 -17.18 -7.61
C LEU A 28 2.73 -16.56 -6.76
N ILE A 29 3.17 -15.37 -7.15
CA ILE A 29 4.10 -14.59 -6.33
C ILE A 29 3.30 -13.82 -5.29
N ASP A 30 3.54 -14.14 -4.03
CA ASP A 30 2.91 -13.48 -2.89
C ASP A 30 3.97 -12.80 -2.04
N THR A 31 3.60 -11.65 -1.48
CA THR A 31 4.47 -10.80 -0.67
C THR A 31 3.80 -10.45 0.65
N ASN A 32 4.54 -9.81 1.55
CA ASN A 32 3.96 -9.19 2.73
C ASN A 32 3.66 -7.72 2.40
N GLU A 33 2.45 -7.30 2.71
CA GLU A 33 2.03 -5.92 2.61
C GLU A 33 1.83 -5.37 4.02
N TYR A 34 1.82 -4.05 4.16
CA TYR A 34 1.67 -3.44 5.47
C TYR A 34 0.61 -2.36 5.42
N LEU A 35 -0.15 -2.27 6.50
CA LEU A 35 -1.12 -1.22 6.72
C LEU A 35 -0.70 -0.43 7.96
N VAL A 36 -0.53 0.87 7.82
CA VAL A 36 -0.36 1.78 8.93
C VAL A 36 -1.61 2.62 9.09
N THR A 37 -2.14 2.68 10.30
CA THR A 37 -3.31 3.51 10.60
C THR A 37 -2.99 4.45 11.75
N HIS A 38 -3.61 5.64 11.71
CA HIS A 38 -3.61 6.58 12.81
C HIS A 38 -4.92 7.35 12.81
N GLY A 39 -5.68 7.23 13.91
CA GLY A 39 -7.00 7.82 13.96
C GLY A 39 -7.91 7.25 12.86
N SER A 40 -8.47 8.13 12.04
CA SER A 40 -9.41 7.78 10.97
C SER A 40 -8.75 7.54 9.61
N GLN A 41 -7.42 7.68 9.50
CA GLN A 41 -6.70 7.58 8.24
C GLN A 41 -5.78 6.37 8.21
N GLY A 42 -5.52 5.87 7.02
CA GLY A 42 -4.65 4.73 6.80
C GLY A 42 -3.86 4.82 5.51
N MET A 43 -2.78 4.06 5.46
CA MET A 43 -1.87 4.03 4.33
C MET A 43 -1.36 2.61 4.13
N VAL A 44 -1.28 2.17 2.87
CA VAL A 44 -0.72 0.87 2.52
C VAL A 44 0.73 1.03 2.13
N ILE A 45 1.57 0.14 2.61
CA ILE A 45 2.98 0.08 2.24
C ILE A 45 3.20 -1.20 1.46
N ASP A 46 3.77 -1.05 0.26
CA ASP A 46 4.05 -2.14 -0.67
C ASP A 46 2.80 -2.98 -0.96
N PRO A 47 1.89 -2.47 -1.81
CA PRO A 47 0.55 -3.03 -1.97
C PRO A 47 0.50 -4.42 -2.61
N GLY A 48 1.63 -4.91 -3.14
CA GLY A 48 1.70 -6.22 -3.78
C GLY A 48 1.38 -6.20 -5.26
N GLY A 49 1.50 -7.36 -5.89
CA GLY A 49 1.21 -7.55 -7.30
C GLY A 49 -0.29 -7.54 -7.59
N ALA A 50 -0.62 -7.32 -8.88
CA ALA A 50 -2.00 -7.29 -9.33
C ALA A 50 -2.73 -8.64 -9.09
N GLU A 51 -2.00 -9.75 -9.18
CA GLU A 51 -2.56 -11.09 -9.04
C GLU A 51 -3.09 -11.36 -7.63
N ILE A 52 -2.47 -10.76 -6.60
CA ILE A 52 -2.87 -10.97 -5.21
C ILE A 52 -3.77 -9.85 -4.69
N PHE A 53 -4.12 -8.87 -5.51
CA PHE A 53 -4.93 -7.72 -5.08
C PHE A 53 -6.23 -8.13 -4.38
N PRO A 54 -7.03 -9.08 -4.90
CA PRO A 54 -8.28 -9.47 -4.21
C PRO A 54 -8.04 -10.00 -2.80
N ALA A 55 -6.99 -10.78 -2.61
CA ALA A 55 -6.66 -11.34 -1.30
C ALA A 55 -6.17 -10.26 -0.33
N VAL A 56 -5.33 -9.34 -0.80
CA VAL A 56 -4.84 -8.20 -0.01
C VAL A 56 -6.00 -7.28 0.37
N PHE A 57 -6.84 -6.94 -0.59
CA PHE A 57 -8.01 -6.09 -0.36
C PHE A 57 -8.95 -6.70 0.69
N SER A 58 -9.22 -7.99 0.58
CA SER A 58 -10.08 -8.69 1.53
C SER A 58 -9.49 -8.69 2.94
N ALA A 59 -8.20 -9.02 3.06
CA ALA A 59 -7.52 -9.05 4.36
C ALA A 59 -7.47 -7.65 5.00
N LEU A 60 -7.16 -6.62 4.21
CA LEU A 60 -7.12 -5.24 4.68
C LEU A 60 -8.50 -4.78 5.13
N SER A 61 -9.54 -5.10 4.37
CA SER A 61 -10.91 -4.67 4.68
C SER A 61 -11.42 -5.23 6.00
N ALA A 62 -10.87 -6.36 6.47
CA ALA A 62 -11.19 -6.89 7.79
C ALA A 62 -10.58 -6.06 8.93
N GLU A 63 -9.52 -5.29 8.64
CA GLU A 63 -8.81 -4.48 9.64
C GLU A 63 -9.18 -3.00 9.58
N PHE A 64 -9.51 -2.49 8.40
CA PHE A 64 -9.66 -1.05 8.18
C PHE A 64 -10.55 -0.81 6.97
N ASP A 65 -11.34 0.25 7.01
CA ASP A 65 -12.18 0.65 5.87
C ASP A 65 -11.30 1.16 4.72
N PRO A 66 -11.24 0.44 3.58
CA PRO A 66 -10.37 0.84 2.49
C PRO A 66 -10.76 2.18 1.85
N THR A 67 -12.00 2.66 2.04
CA THR A 67 -12.39 3.99 1.56
C THR A 67 -11.76 5.12 2.38
N ALA A 68 -11.25 4.82 3.58
CA ALA A 68 -10.56 5.78 4.43
C ALA A 68 -9.03 5.78 4.22
N LEU A 69 -8.52 4.97 3.30
CA LEU A 69 -7.10 5.02 2.94
C LEU A 69 -6.79 6.32 2.23
N THR A 70 -5.69 6.96 2.63
CA THR A 70 -5.26 8.25 2.07
C THR A 70 -4.05 8.13 1.15
N GLY A 71 -3.32 7.02 1.22
CA GLY A 71 -2.14 6.87 0.40
C GLY A 71 -1.60 5.45 0.32
N ILE A 72 -0.69 5.28 -0.62
CA ILE A 72 0.11 4.09 -0.81
C ILE A 72 1.57 4.51 -0.90
N PHE A 73 2.44 3.80 -0.20
CA PHE A 73 3.88 3.97 -0.31
C PHE A 73 4.44 2.74 -1.01
N ALA A 74 5.12 2.93 -2.13
CA ALA A 74 5.83 1.88 -2.83
C ALA A 74 7.33 2.02 -2.59
N SER A 75 7.91 1.05 -1.88
CA SER A 75 9.32 1.11 -1.48
C SER A 75 10.27 0.92 -2.65
N HIS A 76 9.85 0.18 -3.68
CA HIS A 76 10.63 -0.02 -4.90
C HIS A 76 9.69 -0.41 -6.06
N GLN A 77 10.27 -0.47 -7.29
CA GLN A 77 9.50 -0.54 -8.53
C GLN A 77 9.16 -1.97 -8.99
N ASP A 78 9.52 -3.00 -8.25
CA ASP A 78 9.29 -4.38 -8.68
C ASP A 78 7.80 -4.66 -8.84
N PRO A 79 7.37 -5.28 -9.97
CA PRO A 79 5.94 -5.52 -10.22
C PRO A 79 5.25 -6.37 -9.16
N ASP A 80 5.95 -7.29 -8.51
CA ASP A 80 5.41 -8.11 -7.43
C ASP A 80 5.13 -7.30 -6.15
N VAL A 81 5.64 -6.07 -6.08
CA VAL A 81 5.45 -5.17 -4.95
C VAL A 81 4.42 -4.07 -5.25
N CYS A 82 4.34 -3.62 -6.49
CA CYS A 82 3.57 -2.41 -6.80
C CYS A 82 2.63 -2.50 -8.02
N SER A 83 2.55 -3.63 -8.72
CA SER A 83 1.70 -3.70 -9.93
C SER A 83 0.20 -3.59 -9.62
N SER A 84 -0.23 -3.72 -8.38
CA SER A 84 -1.62 -3.50 -8.00
C SER A 84 -2.01 -2.01 -7.83
N LEU A 85 -1.06 -1.09 -7.97
CA LEU A 85 -1.31 0.35 -7.79
C LEU A 85 -2.50 0.85 -8.62
N ALA A 86 -2.59 0.43 -9.88
CA ALA A 86 -3.69 0.84 -10.75
C ALA A 86 -5.05 0.38 -10.21
N LEU A 87 -5.11 -0.83 -9.65
CA LEU A 87 -6.35 -1.38 -9.08
C LEU A 87 -6.77 -0.62 -7.83
N TRP A 88 -5.81 -0.27 -6.98
CA TRP A 88 -6.09 0.56 -5.81
C TRP A 88 -6.60 1.95 -6.18
N LEU A 89 -5.99 2.59 -7.19
CA LEU A 89 -6.38 3.91 -7.66
C LEU A 89 -7.73 3.89 -8.38
N GLU A 90 -8.07 2.79 -9.05
CA GLU A 90 -9.39 2.61 -9.63
C GLU A 90 -10.45 2.51 -8.52
N PHE A 91 -10.14 1.80 -7.44
CA PHE A 91 -11.03 1.70 -6.28
C PHE A 91 -11.17 3.04 -5.55
N ASN A 92 -10.05 3.74 -5.31
CA ASN A 92 -10.05 5.01 -4.58
C ASN A 92 -9.10 6.01 -5.27
N PRO A 93 -9.62 6.81 -6.23
CA PRO A 93 -8.80 7.76 -6.98
C PRO A 93 -8.29 8.94 -6.14
N GLU A 94 -8.78 9.12 -4.93
CA GLU A 94 -8.33 10.18 -4.03
C GLU A 94 -7.01 9.84 -3.32
N MET A 95 -6.59 8.58 -3.37
CA MET A 95 -5.33 8.18 -2.75
C MET A 95 -4.12 8.78 -3.47
N ARG A 96 -3.08 9.10 -2.69
CA ARG A 96 -1.78 9.51 -3.22
C ARG A 96 -0.83 8.34 -3.21
N CYS A 97 -0.03 8.19 -4.28
CA CYS A 97 0.99 7.16 -4.38
C CYS A 97 2.36 7.80 -4.20
N TYR A 98 3.05 7.44 -3.13
CA TYR A 98 4.38 7.95 -2.80
C TYR A 98 5.42 7.00 -3.37
N VAL A 99 6.26 7.50 -4.26
CA VAL A 99 7.28 6.72 -4.98
C VAL A 99 8.58 7.51 -5.02
N SER A 100 9.72 6.79 -5.13
CA SER A 100 11.00 7.45 -5.31
C SER A 100 11.02 8.25 -6.62
N TRP A 101 11.60 9.44 -6.60
CA TRP A 101 11.77 10.25 -7.80
C TRP A 101 12.57 9.51 -8.88
N LEU A 102 13.47 8.62 -8.45
CA LEU A 102 14.40 7.92 -9.34
C LEU A 102 13.67 7.09 -10.41
N TRP A 103 12.51 6.52 -10.08
CA TRP A 103 11.77 5.70 -11.02
C TRP A 103 10.38 6.24 -11.37
N GLY A 104 10.22 7.55 -11.18
CA GLY A 104 8.98 8.24 -11.57
C GLY A 104 8.61 8.07 -13.03
N GLY A 105 9.61 7.90 -13.92
CA GLY A 105 9.37 7.64 -15.34
C GLY A 105 8.76 6.27 -15.64
N PHE A 106 8.80 5.32 -14.70
CA PHE A 106 8.20 4.00 -14.86
C PHE A 106 6.74 3.94 -14.43
N ILE A 107 6.29 4.89 -13.63
CA ILE A 107 4.97 4.88 -13.01
C ILE A 107 3.84 4.83 -14.04
N PRO A 108 3.87 5.60 -15.15
CA PRO A 108 2.80 5.55 -16.15
C PRO A 108 2.57 4.16 -16.75
N HIS A 109 3.58 3.29 -16.71
CA HIS A 109 3.48 1.93 -17.24
C HIS A 109 2.69 0.99 -16.32
N PHE A 110 2.47 1.37 -15.06
CA PHE A 110 1.64 0.62 -14.12
C PHE A 110 0.18 1.06 -14.11
N GLY A 111 -0.16 2.10 -14.90
CA GLY A 111 -1.50 2.67 -14.93
C GLY A 111 -1.72 3.73 -13.86
N GLY A 112 -2.92 4.30 -13.86
CA GLY A 112 -3.28 5.37 -12.95
C GLY A 112 -3.00 6.76 -13.51
N ALA A 113 -3.54 7.79 -12.86
CA ALA A 113 -3.34 9.17 -13.25
C ALA A 113 -2.01 9.69 -12.69
N VAL A 114 -1.21 10.32 -13.54
CA VAL A 114 0.14 10.79 -13.18
C VAL A 114 0.10 11.77 -11.99
N GLU A 115 -0.92 12.58 -11.89
CA GLU A 115 -1.08 13.57 -10.81
C GLU A 115 -1.31 12.94 -9.43
N THR A 116 -1.64 11.66 -9.34
CA THR A 116 -1.80 10.97 -8.06
C THR A 116 -0.46 10.53 -7.47
N PHE A 117 0.61 10.56 -8.25
CA PHE A 117 1.93 10.11 -7.82
C PHE A 117 2.74 11.27 -7.24
N VAL A 118 3.24 11.07 -6.04
CA VAL A 118 4.13 12.00 -5.35
C VAL A 118 5.54 11.43 -5.42
N GLN A 119 6.44 12.14 -6.12
CA GLN A 119 7.82 11.72 -6.26
C GLN A 119 8.61 12.18 -5.02
N MET A 120 9.08 11.22 -4.25
CA MET A 120 9.83 11.51 -3.04
C MET A 120 11.30 11.76 -3.36
N PRO A 121 11.90 12.85 -2.83
CA PRO A 121 13.33 13.12 -3.02
C PRO A 121 14.18 12.14 -2.19
N ASP A 122 15.45 12.01 -2.55
CA ASP A 122 16.39 11.13 -1.83
C ASP A 122 16.55 11.49 -0.36
N GLU A 123 16.42 12.76 -0.02
CA GLU A 123 16.50 13.24 1.36
C GLU A 123 15.33 12.76 2.23
N GLY A 124 14.29 12.24 1.57
CA GLY A 124 13.05 11.87 2.24
C GLY A 124 12.06 13.02 2.32
N MET A 125 10.90 12.72 2.85
CA MET A 125 9.84 13.71 3.07
C MET A 125 8.95 13.24 4.22
N ASP A 126 8.25 14.20 4.84
CA ASP A 126 7.26 13.90 5.85
C ASP A 126 5.90 13.62 5.19
N ILE A 127 5.22 12.60 5.68
CA ILE A 127 3.86 12.26 5.24
C ILE A 127 2.95 12.34 6.46
N SER A 128 1.93 13.18 6.38
CA SER A 128 0.95 13.30 7.46
C SER A 128 -0.11 12.20 7.37
N LEU A 129 -0.38 11.54 8.49
CA LEU A 129 -1.46 10.57 8.62
C LEU A 129 -2.30 10.95 9.85
N ASP A 130 -3.39 11.67 9.62
CA ASP A 130 -4.31 12.18 10.63
C ASP A 130 -3.57 12.92 11.76
N GLY A 131 -2.63 13.79 11.37
CA GLY A 131 -1.82 14.59 12.29
C GLY A 131 -0.52 13.93 12.75
N LEU A 132 -0.34 12.65 12.54
CA LEU A 132 0.93 11.97 12.80
C LEU A 132 1.86 12.14 11.61
N MET A 133 3.14 12.45 11.87
CA MET A 133 4.16 12.50 10.82
C MET A 133 4.90 11.17 10.71
N LEU A 134 4.96 10.67 9.49
CA LEU A 134 5.70 9.45 9.13
C LEU A 134 7.01 9.78 8.45
#